data_c1f95b8d3c602877e1e4b9ba0fdff571
#
_entry.id   c1f95b8d3c602877e1e4b9ba0fdff571
#
_cell.length_a   1.000
_cell.length_b   1.000
_cell.length_c   1.000
_cell.angle_alpha   90.00
_cell.angle_beta   90.00
_cell.angle_gamma   90.00
#
_symmetry.space_group_name_H-M   'P 1'
#
loop_
_entity.id
_entity.type
_entity.pdbx_description
1 polymer ?
#
loop_
_entity_poly.entity_id
_entity_poly.type
_entity_poly.pdbx_seq_one_letter_code
_entity_poly.pdbx_strand_id
1 'polypeptide(L)'
;NQGKRMTGDSLFYDRKLGYGEAFDNVVMNDSINRNMLTGDYCFYNELTDSAFATKRAVAIDYSQGDSLYMHADTLMMTTFYLNTDSVFREMRAYHKVRMYRTDLQGVCDSLVYNSKDSCVTMYTDPILWNEGQQLLGEEIKIYMNDSTINWAHIINQALTVEMKDSVHYNHCLLYTSPSP
;
A
#
# COMPACT_ATOMS: atom_id res chain seq x y z
N ASN A 1 14.54 -8.31 -17.27
CA ASN A 1 15.22 -7.04 -17.35
C ASN A 1 15.52 -6.50 -15.97
N GLN A 2 16.80 -6.26 -15.64
CA GLN A 2 17.28 -5.54 -14.46
C GLN A 2 16.59 -5.90 -13.13
N GLY A 3 16.60 -7.21 -12.75
CA GLY A 3 16.09 -7.64 -11.46
C GLY A 3 14.59 -7.88 -11.37
N LYS A 4 13.81 -7.55 -12.39
CA LYS A 4 12.36 -7.82 -12.43
C LYS A 4 12.10 -9.17 -13.10
N ARG A 5 11.29 -10.01 -12.45
CA ARG A 5 10.89 -11.33 -12.93
C ARG A 5 9.39 -11.52 -12.73
N MET A 6 8.70 -12.01 -13.76
CA MET A 6 7.31 -12.42 -13.70
C MET A 6 7.20 -13.91 -14.02
N THR A 7 6.41 -14.64 -13.25
CA THR A 7 6.08 -16.07 -13.43
C THR A 7 4.58 -16.27 -13.24
N GLY A 8 4.02 -17.29 -13.85
CA GLY A 8 2.62 -17.70 -13.73
C GLY A 8 2.41 -18.98 -14.51
N ASP A 9 1.22 -19.57 -14.42
CA ASP A 9 0.88 -20.81 -15.14
C ASP A 9 0.77 -20.54 -16.64
N SER A 10 0.35 -19.33 -17.04
CA SER A 10 0.36 -18.85 -18.41
C SER A 10 0.91 -17.43 -18.49
N LEU A 11 1.71 -17.15 -19.51
CA LEU A 11 2.35 -15.85 -19.69
C LEU A 11 2.29 -15.44 -21.16
N PHE A 12 1.84 -14.21 -21.40
CA PHE A 12 1.89 -13.54 -22.68
C PHE A 12 2.83 -12.33 -22.59
N TYR A 13 3.66 -12.12 -23.61
CA TYR A 13 4.52 -10.96 -23.68
C TYR A 13 4.59 -10.41 -25.10
N ASP A 14 4.22 -9.14 -25.28
CA ASP A 14 4.38 -8.40 -26.54
C ASP A 14 5.63 -7.53 -26.47
N ARG A 15 6.68 -7.97 -27.16
CA ARG A 15 7.97 -7.26 -27.19
C ARG A 15 7.90 -5.89 -27.88
N LYS A 16 6.99 -5.71 -28.84
CA LYS A 16 6.87 -4.44 -29.57
C LYS A 16 6.18 -3.38 -28.73
N LEU A 17 5.15 -3.78 -28.00
CA LEU A 17 4.38 -2.90 -27.13
C LEU A 17 4.95 -2.83 -25.71
N GLY A 18 5.97 -3.66 -25.38
CA GLY A 18 6.66 -3.65 -24.10
C GLY A 18 5.76 -4.02 -22.93
N TYR A 19 4.76 -4.90 -23.11
CA TYR A 19 3.92 -5.32 -22.01
C TYR A 19 3.82 -6.85 -21.90
N GLY A 20 3.55 -7.29 -20.68
CA GLY A 20 3.32 -8.70 -20.36
C GLY A 20 2.08 -8.87 -19.50
N GLU A 21 1.42 -9.99 -19.70
CA GLU A 21 0.30 -10.47 -18.89
C GLU A 21 0.62 -11.87 -18.39
N ALA A 22 0.23 -12.16 -17.18
CA ALA A 22 0.37 -13.48 -16.59
C ALA A 22 -0.92 -13.87 -15.89
N PHE A 23 -1.22 -15.16 -15.96
CA PHE A 23 -2.46 -15.74 -15.47
C PHE A 23 -2.14 -16.91 -14.54
N ASP A 24 -2.92 -17.01 -13.50
CA ASP A 24 -2.93 -18.00 -12.44
C ASP A 24 -1.56 -18.19 -11.74
N ASN A 25 -1.58 -18.19 -10.42
CA ASN A 25 -0.41 -18.30 -9.55
C ASN A 25 0.73 -17.32 -9.91
N VAL A 26 0.35 -16.06 -10.24
CA VAL A 26 1.32 -15.08 -10.72
C VAL A 26 2.16 -14.54 -9.59
N VAL A 27 3.47 -14.45 -9.83
CA VAL A 27 4.44 -13.79 -8.97
C VAL A 27 5.29 -12.84 -9.81
N MET A 28 5.21 -11.55 -9.51
CA MET A 28 6.13 -10.53 -10.02
C MET A 28 7.09 -10.14 -8.90
N ASN A 29 8.37 -10.35 -9.10
CA ASN A 29 9.41 -10.01 -8.12
C ASN A 29 10.33 -8.94 -8.69
N ASP A 30 10.55 -7.86 -7.95
CA ASP A 30 11.55 -6.84 -8.20
C ASP A 30 12.64 -6.95 -7.12
N SER A 31 13.73 -7.64 -7.47
CA SER A 31 14.83 -7.88 -6.52
C SER A 31 15.67 -6.63 -6.23
N ILE A 32 15.62 -5.60 -7.08
CA ILE A 32 16.33 -4.34 -6.87
C ILE A 32 15.58 -3.49 -5.85
N ASN A 33 14.28 -3.29 -6.07
CA ASN A 33 13.45 -2.51 -5.15
C ASN A 33 12.94 -3.36 -3.96
N ARG A 34 13.26 -4.65 -3.93
CA ARG A 34 12.93 -5.60 -2.85
C ARG A 34 11.43 -5.63 -2.56
N ASN A 35 10.64 -5.78 -3.61
CA ASN A 35 9.20 -5.93 -3.53
C ASN A 35 8.69 -7.05 -4.42
N MET A 36 7.52 -7.55 -4.09
CA MET A 36 6.82 -8.61 -4.79
C MET A 36 5.35 -8.28 -4.92
N LEU A 37 4.77 -8.63 -6.07
CA LEU A 37 3.34 -8.53 -6.33
C LEU A 37 2.84 -9.88 -6.79
N THR A 38 1.79 -10.39 -6.17
CA THR A 38 1.17 -11.68 -6.50
C THR A 38 -0.31 -11.51 -6.82
N GLY A 39 -0.88 -12.46 -7.55
CA GLY A 39 -2.32 -12.49 -7.88
C GLY A 39 -2.64 -13.61 -8.85
N ASP A 40 -3.90 -13.75 -9.26
CA ASP A 40 -4.27 -14.69 -10.32
C ASP A 40 -4.24 -14.05 -11.71
N TYR A 41 -4.20 -12.73 -11.79
CA TYR A 41 -3.93 -12.00 -13.01
C TYR A 41 -3.02 -10.81 -12.70
N CYS A 42 -1.92 -10.71 -13.44
CA CYS A 42 -1.03 -9.56 -13.39
C CYS A 42 -0.71 -9.06 -14.79
N PHE A 43 -0.62 -7.74 -14.89
CA PHE A 43 -0.18 -7.01 -16.07
C PHE A 43 1.02 -6.14 -15.70
N TYR A 44 2.00 -6.05 -16.59
CA TYR A 44 3.14 -5.16 -16.46
C TYR A 44 3.45 -4.49 -17.80
N ASN A 45 3.63 -3.18 -17.80
CA ASN A 45 4.08 -2.42 -18.94
C ASN A 45 5.48 -1.85 -18.67
N GLU A 46 6.44 -2.30 -19.46
CA GLU A 46 7.85 -1.93 -19.34
C GLU A 46 8.11 -0.48 -19.77
N LEU A 47 7.34 0.03 -20.75
CA LEU A 47 7.52 1.39 -21.28
C LEU A 47 7.04 2.48 -20.31
N THR A 48 6.04 2.17 -19.51
CA THR A 48 5.45 3.10 -18.54
C THR A 48 5.85 2.77 -17.11
N ASP A 49 6.55 1.66 -16.87
CA ASP A 49 6.85 1.09 -15.56
C ASP A 49 5.59 1.06 -14.67
N SER A 50 4.51 0.50 -15.23
CA SER A 50 3.25 0.33 -14.53
C SER A 50 2.89 -1.13 -14.38
N ALA A 51 2.29 -1.48 -13.27
CA ALA A 51 1.88 -2.83 -12.92
C ALA A 51 0.44 -2.84 -12.39
N PHE A 52 -0.23 -3.94 -12.59
CA PHE A 52 -1.58 -4.18 -12.11
C PHE A 52 -1.71 -5.63 -11.69
N ALA A 53 -2.35 -5.89 -10.57
CA ALA A 53 -2.68 -7.24 -10.12
C ALA A 53 -4.11 -7.28 -9.57
N THR A 54 -4.81 -8.37 -9.82
CA THR A 54 -6.17 -8.59 -9.30
C THR A 54 -6.39 -10.07 -9.00
N LYS A 55 -7.50 -10.37 -8.35
CA LYS A 55 -7.86 -11.69 -7.85
C LYS A 55 -6.79 -12.21 -6.89
N ARG A 56 -7.06 -12.12 -5.60
CA ARG A 56 -6.14 -12.46 -4.52
C ARG A 56 -4.81 -11.67 -4.56
N ALA A 57 -4.88 -10.41 -4.98
CA ALA A 57 -3.69 -9.60 -5.13
C ALA A 57 -3.03 -9.30 -3.78
N VAL A 58 -1.72 -9.53 -3.68
CA VAL A 58 -0.90 -9.23 -2.51
C VAL A 58 0.37 -8.53 -2.96
N ALA A 59 0.64 -7.35 -2.40
CA ALA A 59 1.93 -6.68 -2.49
C ALA A 59 2.73 -6.96 -1.22
N ILE A 60 4.02 -7.22 -1.38
CA ILE A 60 4.95 -7.49 -0.29
C ILE A 60 6.15 -6.58 -0.47
N ASP A 61 6.41 -5.73 0.50
CA ASP A 61 7.65 -4.94 0.59
C ASP A 61 8.56 -5.57 1.64
N TYR A 62 9.72 -6.07 1.21
CA TYR A 62 10.75 -6.65 2.07
C TYR A 62 12.06 -5.84 2.01
N SER A 63 11.96 -4.55 1.68
CA SER A 63 13.10 -3.64 1.62
C SER A 63 13.68 -3.34 3.00
N GLN A 64 12.87 -3.46 4.05
CA GLN A 64 13.21 -3.25 5.45
C GLN A 64 13.30 -4.59 6.20
N GLY A 65 13.72 -4.56 7.46
CA GLY A 65 13.94 -5.77 8.28
C GLY A 65 12.71 -6.66 8.44
N ASP A 66 11.51 -6.07 8.55
CA ASP A 66 10.24 -6.78 8.60
C ASP A 66 9.41 -6.48 7.35
N SER A 67 8.73 -7.49 6.83
CA SER A 67 7.98 -7.37 5.58
C SER A 67 6.60 -6.75 5.80
N LEU A 68 6.27 -5.76 4.97
CA LEU A 68 4.92 -5.21 4.88
C LEU A 68 4.13 -5.96 3.82
N TYR A 69 3.02 -6.55 4.23
CA TYR A 69 2.06 -7.22 3.36
C TYR A 69 0.85 -6.33 3.15
N MET A 70 0.41 -6.22 1.90
CA MET A 70 -0.82 -5.50 1.55
C MET A 70 -1.68 -6.36 0.64
N HIS A 71 -2.89 -6.66 1.06
CA HIS A 71 -3.91 -7.37 0.29
C HIS A 71 -5.03 -6.42 -0.13
N ALA A 72 -5.50 -6.58 -1.37
CA ALA A 72 -6.69 -5.89 -1.88
C ALA A 72 -7.34 -6.72 -3.02
N ASP A 73 -8.56 -6.37 -3.42
CA ASP A 73 -9.17 -6.97 -4.60
C ASP A 73 -8.37 -6.59 -5.88
N THR A 74 -7.81 -5.38 -5.90
CA THR A 74 -6.98 -4.86 -7.00
C THR A 74 -5.84 -4.01 -6.46
N LEU A 75 -4.63 -4.23 -6.98
CA LEU A 75 -3.45 -3.42 -6.72
C LEU A 75 -2.94 -2.83 -8.04
N MET A 76 -2.65 -1.54 -8.06
CA MET A 76 -2.08 -0.83 -9.21
C MET A 76 -0.83 -0.07 -8.77
N MET A 77 0.20 -0.10 -9.59
CA MET A 77 1.38 0.74 -9.45
C MET A 77 1.56 1.53 -10.74
N THR A 78 1.76 2.83 -10.63
CA THR A 78 2.02 3.73 -11.76
C THR A 78 3.24 4.56 -11.46
N THR A 79 4.17 4.61 -12.40
CA THR A 79 5.34 5.49 -12.33
C THR A 79 5.05 6.75 -13.14
N PHE A 80 5.20 7.91 -12.50
CA PHE A 80 5.03 9.22 -13.11
C PHE A 80 6.38 9.84 -13.43
N TYR A 81 6.46 10.56 -14.54
CA TYR A 81 7.66 11.24 -15.01
C TYR A 81 8.87 10.32 -15.15
N LEU A 82 8.64 9.12 -15.68
CA LEU A 82 9.67 8.11 -15.92
C LEU A 82 10.83 8.72 -16.73
N ASN A 83 12.07 8.39 -16.35
CA ASN A 83 13.31 8.91 -16.94
C ASN A 83 13.55 10.42 -16.74
N THR A 84 12.97 11.02 -15.74
CA THR A 84 13.25 12.40 -15.31
C THR A 84 13.69 12.43 -13.84
N ASP A 85 14.30 13.55 -13.41
CA ASP A 85 14.70 13.75 -12.01
C ASP A 85 13.49 13.91 -11.06
N SER A 86 12.30 14.09 -11.62
CA SER A 86 11.05 14.23 -10.87
C SER A 86 10.24 12.92 -10.80
N VAL A 87 10.86 11.77 -11.12
CA VAL A 87 10.19 10.48 -11.11
C VAL A 87 9.65 10.14 -9.71
N PHE A 88 8.40 9.70 -9.65
CA PHE A 88 7.80 9.14 -8.45
C PHE A 88 6.82 8.02 -8.79
N ARG A 89 6.48 7.21 -7.79
CA ARG A 89 5.56 6.10 -7.91
C ARG A 89 4.34 6.31 -7.04
N GLU A 90 3.20 5.92 -7.57
CA GLU A 90 1.95 5.86 -6.83
C GLU A 90 1.43 4.43 -6.86
N MET A 91 1.13 3.89 -5.69
CA MET A 91 0.44 2.63 -5.55
C MET A 91 -0.97 2.88 -5.08
N ARG A 92 -1.94 2.26 -5.73
CA ARG A 92 -3.35 2.29 -5.37
C ARG A 92 -3.84 0.88 -5.08
N ALA A 93 -4.54 0.74 -3.97
CA ALA A 93 -5.21 -0.49 -3.58
C ALA A 93 -6.72 -0.24 -3.50
N TYR A 94 -7.50 -1.09 -4.15
CA TYR A 94 -8.95 -0.96 -4.24
C TYR A 94 -9.65 -2.17 -3.69
N HIS A 95 -10.60 -1.88 -2.84
CA HIS A 95 -11.54 -2.71 -2.13
C HIS A 95 -10.92 -3.72 -1.16
N LYS A 96 -11.44 -3.68 0.05
CA LYS A 96 -11.10 -4.58 1.15
C LYS A 96 -9.60 -4.61 1.46
N VAL A 97 -8.98 -3.43 1.47
CA VAL A 97 -7.54 -3.31 1.73
C VAL A 97 -7.24 -3.74 3.16
N ARG A 98 -6.24 -4.60 3.28
CA ARG A 98 -5.66 -5.04 4.55
C ARG A 98 -4.16 -4.95 4.45
N MET A 99 -3.52 -4.29 5.39
CA MET A 99 -2.08 -4.23 5.49
C MET A 99 -1.62 -4.79 6.83
N TYR A 100 -0.47 -5.46 6.80
CA TYR A 100 0.11 -6.10 7.97
C TYR A 100 1.63 -6.02 7.95
N ARG A 101 2.18 -5.53 9.04
CA ARG A 101 3.55 -5.69 9.52
C ARG A 101 3.45 -5.89 11.02
N THR A 102 4.48 -6.43 11.67
CA THR A 102 4.42 -6.77 13.11
C THR A 102 4.04 -5.57 13.99
N ASP A 103 4.53 -4.38 13.67
CA ASP A 103 4.29 -3.13 14.41
C ASP A 103 3.13 -2.29 13.86
N LEU A 104 2.66 -2.61 12.64
CA LEU A 104 1.70 -1.80 11.91
C LEU A 104 0.65 -2.69 11.23
N GLN A 105 -0.62 -2.43 11.50
CA GLN A 105 -1.73 -3.13 10.86
C GLN A 105 -2.79 -2.11 10.43
N GLY A 106 -3.48 -2.37 9.33
CA GLY A 106 -4.52 -1.46 8.86
C GLY A 106 -5.56 -2.13 7.99
N VAL A 107 -6.76 -1.57 8.03
CA VAL A 107 -7.87 -1.95 7.16
C VAL A 107 -8.56 -0.70 6.64
N CYS A 108 -9.00 -0.73 5.38
CA CYS A 108 -9.81 0.32 4.76
C CYS A 108 -10.46 -0.23 3.49
N ASP A 109 -11.32 0.55 2.84
CA ASP A 109 -11.82 0.14 1.52
C ASP A 109 -10.79 0.40 0.42
N SER A 110 -10.15 1.56 0.43
CA SER A 110 -9.14 1.92 -0.56
C SER A 110 -7.97 2.68 0.06
N LEU A 111 -6.82 2.59 -0.62
CA LEU A 111 -5.58 3.19 -0.14
C LEU A 111 -4.76 3.72 -1.31
N VAL A 112 -4.11 4.85 -1.11
CA VAL A 112 -3.13 5.44 -2.05
C VAL A 112 -1.83 5.69 -1.31
N TYR A 113 -0.73 5.15 -1.82
CA TYR A 113 0.62 5.51 -1.41
C TYR A 113 1.27 6.35 -2.50
N ASN A 114 1.87 7.48 -2.12
CA ASN A 114 2.62 8.34 -3.02
C ASN A 114 4.08 8.45 -2.53
N SER A 115 5.02 8.02 -3.38
CA SER A 115 6.44 8.02 -2.99
C SER A 115 7.09 9.40 -3.03
N LYS A 116 6.44 10.42 -3.61
CA LYS A 116 6.98 11.78 -3.68
C LYS A 116 6.99 12.47 -2.30
N ASP A 117 5.96 12.25 -1.55
CA ASP A 117 5.80 12.82 -0.19
C ASP A 117 5.83 11.74 0.90
N SER A 118 6.08 10.48 0.50
CA SER A 118 6.08 9.31 1.38
C SER A 118 4.80 9.20 2.21
N CYS A 119 3.66 9.55 1.59
CA CYS A 119 2.36 9.58 2.24
C CYS A 119 1.50 8.40 1.83
N VAL A 120 0.94 7.70 2.83
CA VAL A 120 -0.14 6.72 2.66
C VAL A 120 -1.44 7.39 3.07
N THR A 121 -2.43 7.39 2.19
CA THR A 121 -3.79 7.85 2.49
C THR A 121 -4.74 6.66 2.46
N MET A 122 -5.43 6.44 3.56
CA MET A 122 -6.45 5.39 3.74
C MET A 122 -7.83 6.03 3.70
N TYR A 123 -8.75 5.48 2.93
CA TYR A 123 -10.09 6.01 2.68
C TYR A 123 -11.17 5.04 3.13
N THR A 124 -12.31 5.59 3.49
CA THR A 124 -13.56 4.87 3.81
C THR A 124 -13.41 4.01 5.06
N ASP A 125 -13.71 4.61 6.17
CA ASP A 125 -13.70 4.01 7.51
C ASP A 125 -12.39 3.27 7.86
N PRO A 126 -11.22 3.91 7.65
CA PRO A 126 -9.94 3.30 7.97
C PRO A 126 -9.79 3.04 9.45
N ILE A 127 -9.15 1.91 9.76
CA ILE A 127 -8.65 1.60 11.09
C ILE A 127 -7.16 1.28 10.97
N LEU A 128 -6.36 1.96 11.77
CA LEU A 128 -4.92 1.75 11.85
C LEU A 128 -4.54 1.35 13.26
N TRP A 129 -3.78 0.27 13.41
CA TRP A 129 -3.14 -0.15 14.66
C TRP A 129 -1.64 0.04 14.54
N ASN A 130 -1.05 0.74 15.49
CA ASN A 130 0.38 0.98 15.57
C ASN A 130 0.82 0.95 17.04
N GLU A 131 1.72 0.03 17.41
CA GLU A 131 2.33 -0.05 18.74
C GLU A 131 1.35 0.07 19.94
N GLY A 132 0.19 -0.58 19.85
CA GLY A 132 -0.81 -0.53 20.91
C GLY A 132 -1.78 0.65 20.86
N GLN A 133 -1.65 1.52 19.87
CA GLN A 133 -2.61 2.56 19.56
C GLN A 133 -3.52 2.12 18.41
N GLN A 134 -4.78 2.50 18.47
CA GLN A 134 -5.75 2.34 17.41
C GLN A 134 -6.27 3.72 16.98
N LEU A 135 -6.18 3.99 15.69
CA LEU A 135 -6.61 5.24 15.06
C LEU A 135 -7.78 4.95 14.13
N LEU A 136 -8.84 5.74 14.22
CA LEU A 136 -10.04 5.64 13.40
C LEU A 136 -10.45 7.03 12.91
N GLY A 137 -11.09 7.09 11.74
CA GLY A 137 -11.61 8.32 11.14
C GLY A 137 -12.29 8.02 9.81
N GLU A 138 -12.70 9.05 9.07
CA GLU A 138 -13.20 8.90 7.70
C GLU A 138 -12.04 8.77 6.70
N GLU A 139 -10.91 9.41 7.00
CA GLU A 139 -9.67 9.35 6.23
C GLU A 139 -8.48 9.41 7.19
N ILE A 140 -7.44 8.62 6.93
CA ILE A 140 -6.17 8.66 7.67
C ILE A 140 -5.04 8.87 6.68
N LYS A 141 -4.25 9.94 6.88
CA LYS A 141 -2.98 10.18 6.19
C LYS A 141 -1.82 9.84 7.10
N ILE A 142 -0.92 9.00 6.61
CA ILE A 142 0.26 8.53 7.32
C ILE A 142 1.48 9.01 6.55
N TYR A 143 2.30 9.83 7.18
CA TYR A 143 3.56 10.30 6.62
C TYR A 143 4.70 9.46 7.16
N MET A 144 5.40 8.80 6.25
CA MET A 144 6.48 7.87 6.56
C MET A 144 7.84 8.55 6.49
N ASN A 145 8.75 8.14 7.37
CA ASN A 145 10.18 8.43 7.25
C ASN A 145 10.92 7.10 7.28
N ASP A 146 11.56 6.74 6.16
CA ASP A 146 12.24 5.46 5.88
C ASP A 146 11.30 4.28 6.13
N SER A 147 10.52 3.92 6.75
CA SER A 147 9.59 2.83 6.99
C SER A 147 8.86 2.95 8.33
N THR A 148 9.15 4.01 9.07
CA THR A 148 8.47 4.29 10.32
C THR A 148 7.42 5.38 10.12
N ILE A 149 6.37 5.33 10.91
CA ILE A 149 5.38 6.41 10.94
C ILE A 149 6.04 7.61 11.61
N ASN A 150 6.15 8.72 10.87
CA ASN A 150 6.60 9.98 11.41
C ASN A 150 5.44 10.69 12.13
N TRP A 151 4.31 10.82 11.44
CA TRP A 151 3.07 11.34 12.00
C TRP A 151 1.86 10.89 11.20
N ALA A 152 0.70 10.90 11.81
CA ALA A 152 -0.56 10.59 11.18
C ALA A 152 -1.57 11.73 11.37
N HIS A 153 -2.36 12.00 10.32
CA HIS A 153 -3.45 12.98 10.35
C HIS A 153 -4.76 12.23 10.13
N ILE A 154 -5.61 12.25 11.13
CA ILE A 154 -6.93 11.64 11.09
C ILE A 154 -7.93 12.75 10.76
N ILE A 155 -8.70 12.55 9.72
CA ILE A 155 -9.65 13.53 9.19
C ILE A 155 -11.05 13.05 9.45
N ASN A 156 -11.86 13.91 10.04
CA ASN A 156 -13.23 13.71 10.44
C ASN A 156 -13.46 12.51 11.37
N GLN A 157 -14.34 12.67 12.34
CA GLN A 157 -14.73 11.66 13.33
C GLN A 157 -13.51 10.95 13.98
N ALA A 158 -12.45 11.72 14.22
CA ALA A 158 -11.19 11.19 14.71
C ALA A 158 -11.34 10.59 16.11
N LEU A 159 -11.00 9.30 16.24
CA LEU A 159 -10.94 8.58 17.50
C LEU A 159 -9.58 7.93 17.64
N THR A 160 -8.96 8.12 18.80
CA THR A 160 -7.76 7.37 19.20
C THR A 160 -8.08 6.53 20.42
N VAL A 161 -7.65 5.28 20.40
CA VAL A 161 -7.72 4.37 21.54
C VAL A 161 -6.31 3.91 21.85
N GLU A 162 -5.83 4.13 23.06
CA GLU A 162 -4.54 3.69 23.52
C GLU A 162 -4.72 2.66 24.64
N MET A 163 -4.07 1.51 24.50
CA MET A 163 -4.03 0.49 25.52
C MET A 163 -2.93 0.82 26.54
N LYS A 164 -3.31 1.11 27.78
CA LYS A 164 -2.37 1.35 28.89
C LYS A 164 -1.88 0.05 29.54
N ASP A 165 -2.77 -0.89 29.71
CA ASP A 165 -2.49 -2.24 30.22
C ASP A 165 -3.58 -3.19 29.72
N SER A 166 -3.52 -4.47 30.10
CA SER A 166 -4.44 -5.49 29.63
C SER A 166 -5.93 -5.26 29.98
N VAL A 167 -6.23 -4.23 30.77
CA VAL A 167 -7.58 -3.97 31.32
C VAL A 167 -8.04 -2.52 31.10
N HIS A 168 -7.10 -1.57 30.92
CA HIS A 168 -7.41 -0.14 30.86
C HIS A 168 -7.10 0.45 29.48
N TYR A 169 -8.08 1.14 28.90
CA TYR A 169 -7.98 1.82 27.63
C TYR A 169 -8.25 3.32 27.81
N ASN A 170 -7.47 4.17 27.17
CA ASN A 170 -7.77 5.58 27.01
C ASN A 170 -8.48 5.80 25.69
N HIS A 171 -9.59 6.51 25.71
CA HIS A 171 -10.30 6.96 24.52
C HIS A 171 -10.14 8.48 24.39
N CYS A 172 -9.70 8.94 23.24
CA CYS A 172 -9.66 10.37 22.91
C CYS A 172 -10.53 10.60 21.66
N LEU A 173 -11.62 11.31 21.85
CA LEU A 173 -12.46 11.81 20.75
C LEU A 173 -11.99 13.21 20.41
N LEU A 174 -11.43 13.38 19.22
CA LEU A 174 -11.05 14.70 18.71
C LEU A 174 -12.22 15.23 17.88
N TYR A 175 -13.08 16.03 18.51
CA TYR A 175 -14.06 16.83 17.77
C TYR A 175 -13.37 18.06 17.22
N THR A 176 -13.20 18.14 15.90
CA THR A 176 -12.96 19.43 15.27
C THR A 176 -14.28 20.19 15.26
N SER A 177 -14.49 21.09 16.20
CA SER A 177 -15.58 22.05 16.06
C SER A 177 -15.28 22.93 14.85
N PRO A 178 -16.27 23.17 13.96
CA PRO A 178 -16.08 24.18 12.92
C PRO A 178 -15.77 25.51 13.60
N SER A 179 -14.63 26.10 13.22
CA SER A 179 -14.28 27.43 13.63
C SER A 179 -15.33 28.41 13.11
N PRO A 180 -15.79 29.40 13.93
CA PRO A 180 -16.80 30.35 13.50
C PRO A 180 -16.31 31.24 12.36
#